data_d97f7300cd0f6b24f11bf70afcb0bd64
#
_entry.id   d97f7300cd0f6b24f11bf70afcb0bd64
#
_cell.length_a   1.000
_cell.length_b   1.000
_cell.length_c   1.000
_cell.angle_alpha   90.00
_cell.angle_beta   90.00
_cell.angle_gamma   90.00
#
_symmetry.space_group_name_H-M   'P 1'
#
loop_
_entity.id
_entity.type
_entity.pdbx_description
1 polymer ?
#
loop_
_entity_poly.entity_id
_entity_poly.type
_entity_poly.pdbx_seq_one_letter_code
_entity_poly.pdbx_strand_id
1 'polypeptide(L)'
;MISMGSMSGSLFARFAARAGLPGDASPQQVVNAVQAVAYGRPRSPAPEGVISEWKGTCSGKHALLARLLDERWPELHPRLVHRVYRADRASVLRQHGHIAASTVPDGGLTDVHRYLVITLDCQDVTIDITFPADPSWDGHRSMRLTCGDGQDFPAGPDPAASKAMLEARHCDPRLREPFIAALTLAAQRSE
;
A
#
# COMPACT_ATOMS: atom_id res chain seq x y z
N MET A 1 -6.49 34.86 23.37
CA MET A 1 -6.71 33.41 23.42
C MET A 1 -7.22 33.00 22.05
N ILE A 2 -6.34 32.52 21.16
CA ILE A 2 -6.75 32.03 19.84
C ILE A 2 -7.15 30.56 20.06
N SER A 3 -8.44 30.29 19.92
CA SER A 3 -9.03 28.96 19.96
C SER A 3 -8.38 28.11 18.86
N MET A 4 -7.61 27.08 19.25
CA MET A 4 -7.18 26.03 18.32
C MET A 4 -8.43 25.24 17.95
N GLY A 5 -9.07 25.65 16.84
CA GLY A 5 -10.18 24.93 16.24
C GLY A 5 -9.75 23.51 15.92
N SER A 6 -10.41 22.54 16.52
CA SER A 6 -10.33 21.12 16.19
C SER A 6 -10.43 20.97 14.67
N MET A 7 -9.39 20.39 14.03
CA MET A 7 -9.43 20.01 12.61
C MET A 7 -10.34 18.78 12.44
N SER A 8 -11.64 19.02 12.59
CA SER A 8 -12.72 18.04 12.37
C SER A 8 -13.05 18.00 10.88
N GLY A 9 -12.08 17.61 10.05
CA GLY A 9 -12.31 17.34 8.64
C GLY A 9 -12.38 15.83 8.40
N SER A 10 -13.11 15.41 7.37
CA SER A 10 -13.13 14.05 6.90
C SER A 10 -11.70 13.55 6.57
N LEU A 11 -11.49 12.24 6.52
CA LEU A 11 -10.19 11.67 6.16
C LEU A 11 -9.75 12.17 4.77
N PHE A 12 -10.70 12.21 3.84
CA PHE A 12 -10.46 12.72 2.48
C PHE A 12 -10.00 14.18 2.50
N ALA A 13 -10.69 15.06 3.22
CA ALA A 13 -10.32 16.49 3.27
C ALA A 13 -8.90 16.69 3.83
N ARG A 14 -8.54 15.95 4.87
CA ARG A 14 -7.19 15.99 5.47
C ARG A 14 -6.12 15.50 4.50
N PHE A 15 -6.40 14.40 3.79
CA PHE A 15 -5.48 13.86 2.78
C PHE A 15 -5.34 14.82 1.60
N ALA A 16 -6.45 15.30 1.03
CA ALA A 16 -6.45 16.20 -0.12
C ALA A 16 -5.68 17.48 0.18
N ALA A 17 -5.89 18.09 1.35
CA ALA A 17 -5.16 19.27 1.78
C ALA A 17 -3.63 19.02 1.85
N ARG A 18 -3.21 17.87 2.40
CA ARG A 18 -1.79 17.53 2.48
C ARG A 18 -1.16 17.18 1.14
N ALA A 19 -1.93 16.53 0.27
CA ALA A 19 -1.49 16.15 -1.08
C ALA A 19 -1.54 17.31 -2.10
N GLY A 20 -2.13 18.45 -1.74
CA GLY A 20 -2.35 19.57 -2.66
C GLY A 20 -3.38 19.25 -3.74
N LEU A 21 -4.33 18.35 -3.46
CA LEU A 21 -5.39 17.98 -4.40
C LEU A 21 -6.54 18.98 -4.35
N PRO A 22 -7.20 19.27 -5.51
CA PRO A 22 -8.41 20.05 -5.53
C PRO A 22 -9.57 19.29 -4.86
N GLY A 23 -10.61 20.02 -4.40
CA GLY A 23 -11.75 19.41 -3.73
C GLY A 23 -12.60 18.49 -4.63
N ASP A 24 -12.48 18.64 -5.95
CA ASP A 24 -13.12 17.85 -7.01
C ASP A 24 -12.15 16.82 -7.66
N ALA A 25 -11.05 16.50 -6.97
CA ALA A 25 -10.09 15.52 -7.46
C ALA A 25 -10.77 14.20 -7.86
N SER A 26 -10.36 13.62 -8.99
CA SER A 26 -10.86 12.34 -9.48
C SER A 26 -10.29 11.15 -8.69
N PRO A 27 -10.90 9.96 -8.76
CA PRO A 27 -10.33 8.74 -8.18
C PRO A 27 -8.89 8.48 -8.64
N GLN A 28 -8.59 8.69 -9.91
CA GLN A 28 -7.24 8.52 -10.47
C GLN A 28 -6.22 9.46 -9.80
N GLN A 29 -6.57 10.72 -9.62
CA GLN A 29 -5.70 11.69 -8.94
C GLN A 29 -5.42 11.28 -7.48
N VAL A 30 -6.45 10.77 -6.78
CA VAL A 30 -6.30 10.30 -5.40
C VAL A 30 -5.42 9.04 -5.33
N VAL A 31 -5.64 8.06 -6.21
CA VAL A 31 -4.79 6.86 -6.32
C VAL A 31 -3.33 7.24 -6.52
N ASN A 32 -3.05 8.10 -7.50
CA ASN A 32 -1.69 8.52 -7.83
C ASN A 32 -1.06 9.36 -6.71
N ALA A 33 -1.85 10.18 -6.01
CA ALA A 33 -1.36 10.93 -4.86
C ALA A 33 -1.01 10.02 -3.66
N VAL A 34 -1.79 8.96 -3.40
CA VAL A 34 -1.42 7.97 -2.37
C VAL A 34 -0.20 7.15 -2.81
N GLN A 35 -0.07 6.86 -4.11
CA GLN A 35 1.14 6.19 -4.64
C GLN A 35 2.39 7.02 -4.41
N ALA A 36 2.32 8.33 -4.56
CA ALA A 36 3.44 9.25 -4.33
C ALA A 36 3.86 9.37 -2.85
N VAL A 37 3.07 8.87 -1.90
CA VAL A 37 3.49 8.80 -0.49
C VAL A 37 4.71 7.88 -0.37
N ALA A 38 5.76 8.34 0.33
CA ALA A 38 7.02 7.61 0.49
C ALA A 38 6.80 6.19 1.05
N TYR A 39 7.57 5.21 0.56
CA TYR A 39 7.52 3.87 1.10
C TYR A 39 8.30 3.79 2.42
N GLY A 40 7.65 3.34 3.47
CA GLY A 40 8.29 3.17 4.78
C GLY A 40 7.28 2.88 5.88
N ARG A 41 7.77 2.43 7.02
CA ARG A 41 6.94 2.10 8.19
C ARG A 41 6.66 3.37 9.01
N PRO A 42 5.40 3.87 9.09
CA PRO A 42 5.03 4.93 9.99
C PRO A 42 4.98 4.42 11.45
N ARG A 43 4.99 5.30 12.44
CA ARG A 43 4.79 4.93 13.85
C ARG A 43 3.41 4.33 14.09
N SER A 44 2.40 4.88 13.41
CA SER A 44 1.04 4.31 13.39
C SER A 44 0.71 3.83 11.98
N PRO A 45 0.35 2.53 11.79
CA PRO A 45 -0.06 1.99 10.50
C PRO A 45 -1.46 2.41 10.08
N ALA A 46 -2.21 3.11 10.93
CA ALA A 46 -3.53 3.64 10.62
C ALA A 46 -3.45 4.70 9.50
N PRO A 47 -4.53 4.91 8.72
CA PRO A 47 -4.58 5.93 7.67
C PRO A 47 -4.13 7.32 8.11
N GLU A 48 -4.50 7.73 9.31
CA GLU A 48 -4.11 9.00 9.91
C GLU A 48 -2.60 9.11 10.13
N GLY A 49 -1.95 8.00 10.51
CA GLY A 49 -0.51 7.92 10.67
C GLY A 49 0.22 8.06 9.34
N VAL A 50 -0.30 7.43 8.28
CA VAL A 50 0.23 7.57 6.91
C VAL A 50 0.14 9.03 6.45
N ILE A 51 -1.00 9.70 6.66
CA ILE A 51 -1.17 11.12 6.32
C ILE A 51 -0.20 11.99 7.13
N SER A 52 -0.10 11.78 8.45
CA SER A 52 0.70 12.66 9.32
C SER A 52 2.20 12.55 9.06
N GLU A 53 2.72 11.35 8.80
CA GLU A 53 4.14 11.11 8.57
C GLU A 53 4.52 11.11 7.07
N TRP A 54 3.54 11.13 6.18
CA TRP A 54 3.66 11.08 4.73
C TRP A 54 4.51 9.90 4.25
N LYS A 55 4.35 8.76 4.92
CA LYS A 55 4.97 7.49 4.54
C LYS A 55 4.06 6.31 4.91
N GLY A 56 4.18 5.21 4.18
CA GLY A 56 3.40 4.00 4.42
C GLY A 56 3.98 2.79 3.72
N THR A 57 3.86 1.61 4.33
CA THR A 57 4.09 0.34 3.65
C THR A 57 2.89 -0.02 2.78
N CYS A 58 2.96 -1.12 2.01
CA CYS A 58 1.80 -1.61 1.26
C CYS A 58 0.52 -1.64 2.12
N SER A 59 0.62 -2.09 3.38
CA SER A 59 -0.54 -2.18 4.27
C SER A 59 -1.16 -0.84 4.61
N GLY A 60 -0.35 0.15 4.95
CA GLY A 60 -0.82 1.48 5.34
C GLY A 60 -1.36 2.26 4.14
N LYS A 61 -0.64 2.26 3.02
CA LYS A 61 -1.04 2.98 1.80
C LYS A 61 -2.36 2.45 1.24
N HIS A 62 -2.51 1.12 1.12
CA HIS A 62 -3.75 0.55 0.60
C HIS A 62 -4.92 0.68 1.59
N ALA A 63 -4.67 0.62 2.91
CA ALA A 63 -5.72 0.91 3.90
C ALA A 63 -6.18 2.39 3.84
N LEU A 64 -5.25 3.32 3.68
CA LEU A 64 -5.59 4.72 3.45
C LEU A 64 -6.42 4.89 2.18
N LEU A 65 -5.94 4.34 1.05
CA LEU A 65 -6.63 4.46 -0.22
C LEU A 65 -8.05 3.88 -0.17
N ALA A 66 -8.21 2.68 0.43
CA ALA A 66 -9.53 2.07 0.58
C ALA A 66 -10.51 2.98 1.32
N ARG A 67 -10.07 3.61 2.42
CA ARG A 67 -10.88 4.54 3.19
C ARG A 67 -11.22 5.82 2.43
N LEU A 68 -10.28 6.37 1.66
CA LEU A 68 -10.50 7.57 0.85
C LEU A 68 -11.51 7.30 -0.28
N LEU A 69 -11.39 6.16 -0.95
CA LEU A 69 -12.32 5.77 -2.00
C LEU A 69 -13.71 5.44 -1.45
N ASP A 70 -13.79 4.70 -0.35
CA ASP A 70 -15.08 4.38 0.29
C ASP A 70 -15.82 5.64 0.79
N GLU A 71 -15.08 6.64 1.29
CA GLU A 71 -15.65 7.91 1.74
C GLU A 71 -16.20 8.75 0.57
N ARG A 72 -15.54 8.76 -0.58
CA ARG A 72 -15.84 9.68 -1.66
C ARG A 72 -16.54 9.03 -2.87
N TRP A 73 -16.24 7.77 -3.15
CA TRP A 73 -16.75 6.98 -4.28
C TRP A 73 -17.07 5.54 -3.84
N PRO A 74 -18.06 5.36 -2.93
CA PRO A 74 -18.42 4.03 -2.43
C PRO A 74 -18.89 3.09 -3.55
N GLU A 75 -19.37 3.63 -4.68
CA GLU A 75 -19.76 2.89 -5.87
C GLU A 75 -18.59 2.15 -6.55
N LEU A 76 -17.34 2.50 -6.24
CA LEU A 76 -16.16 1.76 -6.68
C LEU A 76 -15.93 0.46 -5.88
N HIS A 77 -16.70 0.23 -4.81
CA HIS A 77 -16.61 -0.97 -3.96
C HIS A 77 -15.17 -1.36 -3.60
N PRO A 78 -14.36 -0.47 -2.97
CA PRO A 78 -12.97 -0.73 -2.67
C PRO A 78 -12.82 -1.92 -1.72
N ARG A 79 -12.04 -2.94 -2.12
CA ARG A 79 -11.83 -4.18 -1.35
C ARG A 79 -10.34 -4.44 -1.19
N LEU A 80 -9.90 -4.63 0.05
CA LEU A 80 -8.52 -5.01 0.35
C LEU A 80 -8.33 -6.52 0.16
N VAL A 81 -7.21 -6.87 -0.44
CA VAL A 81 -6.79 -8.26 -0.67
C VAL A 81 -5.39 -8.46 -0.13
N HIS A 82 -5.15 -9.62 0.48
CA HIS A 82 -3.83 -10.08 0.90
C HIS A 82 -3.35 -11.17 -0.04
N ARG A 83 -2.10 -11.07 -0.50
CA ARG A 83 -1.43 -12.14 -1.26
C ARG A 83 -0.30 -12.72 -0.45
N VAL A 84 -0.39 -14.00 -0.16
CA VAL A 84 0.75 -14.77 0.34
C VAL A 84 1.59 -15.18 -0.87
N TYR A 85 2.82 -14.72 -0.97
CA TYR A 85 3.68 -14.95 -2.11
C TYR A 85 5.09 -15.36 -1.69
N ARG A 86 5.82 -15.96 -2.60
CA ARG A 86 7.23 -16.30 -2.39
C ARG A 86 8.11 -15.30 -3.12
N ALA A 87 8.97 -14.61 -2.39
CA ALA A 87 10.00 -13.75 -2.93
C ALA A 87 11.27 -14.58 -3.20
N ASP A 88 11.72 -14.64 -4.45
CA ASP A 88 13.00 -15.17 -4.83
C ASP A 88 14.02 -14.04 -5.06
N ARG A 89 15.31 -14.35 -4.82
CA ARG A 89 16.38 -13.35 -4.92
C ARG A 89 16.49 -12.71 -6.30
N ALA A 90 16.31 -13.48 -7.37
CA ALA A 90 16.47 -12.97 -8.73
C ALA A 90 15.34 -11.97 -9.10
N SER A 91 14.10 -12.26 -8.72
CA SER A 91 12.97 -11.36 -8.91
C SER A 91 13.11 -10.09 -8.08
N VAL A 92 13.51 -10.22 -6.81
CA VAL A 92 13.75 -9.07 -5.93
C VAL A 92 14.90 -8.21 -6.46
N LEU A 93 15.97 -8.81 -6.99
CA LEU A 93 17.07 -8.07 -7.60
C LEU A 93 16.61 -7.20 -8.79
N ARG A 94 15.76 -7.77 -9.65
CA ARG A 94 15.24 -7.05 -10.81
C ARG A 94 14.29 -5.92 -10.44
N GLN A 95 13.50 -6.10 -9.38
CA GLN A 95 12.44 -5.15 -9.00
C GLN A 95 12.93 -4.09 -8.01
N HIS A 96 13.80 -4.45 -7.07
CA HIS A 96 14.15 -3.62 -5.91
C HIS A 96 15.66 -3.45 -5.72
N GLY A 97 16.48 -4.04 -6.61
CA GLY A 97 17.92 -3.89 -6.59
C GLY A 97 18.65 -4.73 -5.52
N HIS A 98 19.97 -4.54 -5.45
CA HIS A 98 20.88 -5.39 -4.67
C HIS A 98 20.62 -5.36 -3.16
N ILE A 99 20.21 -4.19 -2.61
CA ILE A 99 20.01 -4.05 -1.16
C ILE A 99 18.90 -4.98 -0.68
N ALA A 100 17.75 -4.97 -1.36
CA ALA A 100 16.64 -5.86 -1.01
C ALA A 100 16.99 -7.32 -1.30
N ALA A 101 17.60 -7.60 -2.45
CA ALA A 101 17.95 -8.96 -2.86
C ALA A 101 18.94 -9.64 -1.91
N SER A 102 19.87 -8.90 -1.28
CA SER A 102 20.85 -9.45 -0.35
C SER A 102 20.22 -10.04 0.92
N THR A 103 19.01 -9.64 1.26
CA THR A 103 18.27 -10.17 2.43
C THR A 103 17.43 -11.41 2.10
N VAL A 104 17.31 -11.77 0.84
CA VAL A 104 16.55 -12.95 0.40
C VAL A 104 17.48 -14.17 0.40
N PRO A 105 17.20 -15.22 1.19
CA PRO A 105 18.01 -16.45 1.19
C PRO A 105 17.89 -17.19 -0.14
N ASP A 106 18.79 -18.13 -0.42
CA ASP A 106 18.79 -18.92 -1.67
C ASP A 106 17.49 -19.69 -1.87
N GLY A 107 16.90 -20.16 -0.78
CA GLY A 107 15.59 -20.80 -0.80
C GLY A 107 14.40 -19.85 -0.96
N GLY A 108 14.61 -18.52 -1.07
CA GLY A 108 13.54 -17.52 -1.05
C GLY A 108 12.94 -17.32 0.35
N LEU A 109 12.02 -16.36 0.47
CA LEU A 109 11.22 -16.13 1.67
C LEU A 109 9.73 -15.97 1.30
N THR A 110 8.86 -16.21 2.26
CA THR A 110 7.43 -15.92 2.10
C THR A 110 7.10 -14.59 2.76
N ASP A 111 6.31 -13.76 2.07
CA ASP A 111 5.78 -12.50 2.60
C ASP A 111 4.28 -12.37 2.28
N VAL A 112 3.61 -11.45 2.95
CA VAL A 112 2.20 -11.11 2.74
C VAL A 112 2.08 -9.69 2.21
N HIS A 113 1.75 -9.59 0.94
CA HIS A 113 1.47 -8.32 0.28
C HIS A 113 0.00 -7.91 0.49
N ARG A 114 -0.28 -6.60 0.49
CA ARG A 114 -1.64 -6.06 0.47
C ARG A 114 -1.79 -5.16 -0.74
N TYR A 115 -2.88 -5.33 -1.45
CA TYR A 115 -3.30 -4.48 -2.55
C TYR A 115 -4.80 -4.19 -2.48
N LEU A 116 -5.31 -3.38 -3.38
CA LEU A 116 -6.71 -3.00 -3.47
C LEU A 116 -7.32 -3.50 -4.78
N VAL A 117 -8.58 -3.87 -4.73
CA VAL A 117 -9.43 -4.11 -5.90
C VAL A 117 -10.60 -3.15 -5.84
N ILE A 118 -10.90 -2.50 -6.95
CA ILE A 118 -12.10 -1.68 -7.15
C ILE A 118 -12.94 -2.24 -8.28
N THR A 119 -14.19 -1.84 -8.37
CA THR A 119 -15.07 -2.20 -9.47
C THR A 119 -15.27 -1.00 -10.38
N LEU A 120 -14.88 -1.12 -11.65
CA LEU A 120 -15.12 -0.15 -12.71
C LEU A 120 -15.87 -0.83 -13.86
N ASP A 121 -16.96 -0.24 -14.32
CA ASP A 121 -17.76 -0.77 -15.43
C ASP A 121 -18.08 -2.28 -15.27
N CYS A 122 -18.46 -2.67 -14.06
CA CYS A 122 -18.73 -4.05 -13.65
C CYS A 122 -17.53 -5.02 -13.76
N GLN A 123 -16.31 -4.49 -13.84
CA GLN A 123 -15.07 -5.27 -13.86
C GLN A 123 -14.21 -4.98 -12.65
N ASP A 124 -13.53 -6.00 -12.15
CA ASP A 124 -12.55 -5.86 -11.08
C ASP A 124 -11.24 -5.30 -11.63
N VAL A 125 -10.80 -4.19 -11.05
CA VAL A 125 -9.54 -3.51 -11.39
C VAL A 125 -8.61 -3.56 -10.18
N THR A 126 -7.44 -4.15 -10.37
CA THR A 126 -6.40 -4.23 -9.34
C THR A 126 -5.62 -2.92 -9.25
N ILE A 127 -5.44 -2.43 -8.04
CA ILE A 127 -4.67 -1.22 -7.72
C ILE A 127 -3.54 -1.59 -6.76
N ASP A 128 -2.30 -1.43 -7.19
CA ASP A 128 -1.11 -1.61 -6.35
C ASP A 128 -0.25 -0.35 -6.35
N ILE A 129 -0.36 0.41 -5.28
CA ILE A 129 0.30 1.70 -5.09
C ILE A 129 1.46 1.62 -4.10
N THR A 130 2.11 0.48 -4.01
CA THR A 130 3.13 0.22 -2.98
C THR A 130 4.31 1.15 -3.12
N PHE A 131 4.90 1.26 -4.31
CA PHE A 131 6.11 2.05 -4.52
C PHE A 131 5.85 3.32 -5.34
N PRO A 132 6.41 4.48 -4.92
CA PRO A 132 6.23 5.74 -5.63
C PRO A 132 6.82 5.73 -7.05
N ALA A 133 7.90 4.98 -7.28
CA ALA A 133 8.60 4.92 -8.56
C ALA A 133 7.90 4.03 -9.61
N ASP A 134 6.89 3.26 -9.21
CA ASP A 134 6.13 2.42 -10.15
C ASP A 134 5.25 3.30 -11.06
N PRO A 135 4.88 2.81 -12.26
CA PRO A 135 3.99 3.53 -13.16
C PRO A 135 2.67 3.92 -12.48
N SER A 136 2.26 5.17 -12.66
CA SER A 136 1.00 5.68 -12.13
C SER A 136 -0.20 4.98 -12.77
N TRP A 137 -1.30 4.88 -12.01
CA TRP A 137 -2.54 4.32 -12.53
C TRP A 137 -3.14 5.19 -13.64
N ASP A 138 -3.56 4.56 -14.72
CA ASP A 138 -4.15 5.23 -15.89
C ASP A 138 -5.65 5.57 -15.75
N GLY A 139 -6.27 5.15 -14.65
CA GLY A 139 -7.70 5.37 -14.38
C GLY A 139 -8.62 4.27 -14.89
N HIS A 140 -8.11 3.26 -15.58
CA HIS A 140 -8.95 2.26 -16.27
C HIS A 140 -8.47 0.83 -16.07
N ARG A 141 -7.17 0.56 -16.18
CA ARG A 141 -6.62 -0.80 -16.24
C ARG A 141 -6.07 -1.24 -14.89
N SER A 142 -6.05 -2.56 -14.70
CA SER A 142 -5.35 -3.13 -13.55
C SER A 142 -3.87 -2.78 -13.58
N MET A 143 -3.35 -2.33 -12.44
CA MET A 143 -1.93 -2.17 -12.22
C MET A 143 -1.26 -3.54 -12.06
N ARG A 144 0.02 -3.62 -12.42
CA ARG A 144 0.84 -4.79 -12.11
C ARG A 144 1.10 -4.86 -10.61
N LEU A 145 0.95 -6.05 -10.03
CA LEU A 145 1.34 -6.25 -8.63
C LEU A 145 2.86 -6.18 -8.47
N THR A 146 3.28 -5.55 -7.40
CA THR A 146 4.70 -5.38 -7.02
C THR A 146 5.27 -6.63 -6.33
N CYS A 147 4.47 -7.69 -6.18
CA CYS A 147 4.88 -8.99 -5.67
C CYS A 147 4.74 -10.06 -6.75
N GLY A 148 5.35 -11.23 -6.52
CA GLY A 148 5.24 -12.39 -7.39
C GLY A 148 3.87 -13.07 -7.35
N ASP A 149 3.75 -14.19 -8.05
CA ASP A 149 2.58 -15.05 -8.00
C ASP A 149 2.38 -15.62 -6.59
N GLY A 150 1.12 -15.82 -6.21
CA GLY A 150 0.78 -16.28 -4.88
C GLY A 150 -0.70 -16.57 -4.71
N GLN A 151 -1.09 -16.84 -3.48
CA GLN A 151 -2.48 -17.10 -3.12
C GLN A 151 -3.14 -15.86 -2.53
N ASP A 152 -4.29 -15.51 -3.05
CA ASP A 152 -5.07 -14.34 -2.61
C ASP A 152 -6.09 -14.70 -1.53
N PHE A 153 -6.25 -13.79 -0.58
CA PHE A 153 -7.19 -13.88 0.53
C PHE A 153 -7.92 -12.55 0.68
N PRO A 154 -9.27 -12.54 0.74
CA PRO A 154 -10.00 -11.34 1.12
C PRO A 154 -9.56 -10.85 2.50
N ALA A 155 -9.39 -9.54 2.66
CA ALA A 155 -8.91 -8.98 3.93
C ALA A 155 -9.93 -9.04 5.08
N GLY A 156 -11.22 -9.27 4.75
CA GLY A 156 -12.29 -9.34 5.75
C GLY A 156 -12.55 -8.00 6.45
N PRO A 157 -13.36 -8.02 7.51
CA PRO A 157 -13.78 -6.80 8.22
C PRO A 157 -12.65 -6.16 9.04
N ASP A 158 -11.65 -6.94 9.47
CA ASP A 158 -10.43 -6.44 10.11
C ASP A 158 -9.20 -6.79 9.27
N PRO A 159 -8.83 -5.92 8.33
CA PRO A 159 -7.69 -6.16 7.45
C PRO A 159 -6.34 -6.26 8.18
N ALA A 160 -6.20 -5.62 9.34
CA ALA A 160 -4.96 -5.68 10.11
C ALA A 160 -4.78 -7.03 10.80
N ALA A 161 -5.81 -7.50 11.50
CA ALA A 161 -5.81 -8.82 12.14
C ALA A 161 -5.69 -9.95 11.11
N SER A 162 -6.43 -9.87 9.99
CA SER A 162 -6.36 -10.83 8.89
C SER A 162 -4.94 -10.95 8.34
N LYS A 163 -4.26 -9.82 8.09
CA LYS A 163 -2.87 -9.84 7.62
C LYS A 163 -1.92 -10.45 8.66
N ALA A 164 -2.03 -10.03 9.92
CA ALA A 164 -1.19 -10.55 11.00
C ALA A 164 -1.32 -12.08 11.14
N MET A 165 -2.54 -12.61 11.00
CA MET A 165 -2.78 -14.06 11.01
C MET A 165 -2.09 -14.77 9.84
N LEU A 166 -2.16 -14.22 8.62
CA LEU A 166 -1.47 -14.78 7.45
C LEU A 166 0.05 -14.72 7.62
N GLU A 167 0.59 -13.60 8.12
CA GLU A 167 2.01 -13.44 8.41
C GLU A 167 2.49 -14.46 9.45
N ALA A 168 1.76 -14.63 10.56
CA ALA A 168 2.09 -15.60 11.60
C ALA A 168 2.07 -17.05 11.09
N ARG A 169 1.17 -17.36 10.14
CA ARG A 169 1.03 -18.71 9.58
C ARG A 169 2.07 -19.04 8.51
N HIS A 170 2.48 -18.06 7.71
CA HIS A 170 3.22 -18.32 6.47
C HIS A 170 4.63 -17.72 6.43
N CYS A 171 4.93 -16.74 7.28
CA CYS A 171 6.19 -16.02 7.22
C CYS A 171 7.12 -16.40 8.39
N ASP A 172 8.42 -16.49 8.10
CA ASP A 172 9.44 -16.44 9.14
C ASP A 172 9.81 -14.98 9.44
N PRO A 173 9.49 -14.44 10.63
CA PRO A 173 9.78 -13.05 10.96
C PRO A 173 11.27 -12.71 10.91
N ARG A 174 12.16 -13.68 11.14
CA ARG A 174 13.62 -13.50 11.09
C ARG A 174 14.11 -13.20 9.68
N LEU A 175 13.42 -13.70 8.66
CA LEU A 175 13.71 -13.45 7.25
C LEU A 175 12.94 -12.23 6.75
N ARG A 176 11.69 -12.10 7.16
CA ARG A 176 10.78 -11.06 6.68
C ARG A 176 11.17 -9.66 7.16
N GLU A 177 11.51 -9.49 8.44
CA GLU A 177 11.79 -8.16 8.99
C GLU A 177 13.01 -7.48 8.33
N PRO A 178 14.17 -8.17 8.13
CA PRO A 178 15.28 -7.62 7.35
C PRO A 178 14.90 -7.29 5.91
N PHE A 179 14.08 -8.12 5.27
CA PHE A 179 13.61 -7.89 3.90
C PHE A 179 12.77 -6.60 3.79
N ILE A 180 11.77 -6.40 4.68
CA ILE A 180 10.96 -5.18 4.68
C ILE A 180 11.79 -3.93 4.98
N ALA A 181 12.77 -4.02 5.89
CA ALA A 181 13.70 -2.93 6.15
C ALA A 181 14.54 -2.59 4.91
N ALA A 182 15.03 -3.60 4.20
CA ALA A 182 15.80 -3.43 2.97
C ALA A 182 14.97 -2.84 1.82
N LEU A 183 13.70 -3.22 1.68
CA LEU A 183 12.78 -2.60 0.72
C LEU A 183 12.60 -1.11 1.01
N THR A 184 12.50 -0.73 2.28
CA THR A 184 12.41 0.69 2.68
C THR A 184 13.65 1.47 2.25
N LEU A 185 14.85 0.92 2.48
CA LEU A 185 16.11 1.55 2.07
C LEU A 185 16.25 1.62 0.55
N ALA A 186 15.82 0.60 -0.17
CA ALA A 186 15.86 0.58 -1.64
C ALA A 186 14.94 1.64 -2.24
N ALA A 187 13.71 1.78 -1.72
CA ALA A 187 12.76 2.79 -2.18
C ALA A 187 13.25 4.22 -1.98
N GLN A 188 13.94 4.51 -0.88
CA GLN A 188 14.50 5.85 -0.59
C GLN A 188 15.66 6.26 -1.52
N ARG A 189 16.32 5.30 -2.18
CA ARG A 189 17.43 5.58 -3.11
C ARG A 189 16.99 5.71 -4.56
N SER A 190 15.74 5.40 -4.84
CA SER A 190 15.14 5.53 -6.17
C SER A 190 14.45 6.89 -6.38
N GLU A 191 14.40 7.72 -5.33
CA GLU A 191 13.96 9.11 -5.35
C GLU A 191 15.17 10.05 -5.62
#